data_1b399663a14666c8f1d284f017899a85
#
_entry.id   1b399663a14666c8f1d284f017899a85
#
_cell.length_a   1.000
_cell.length_b   1.000
_cell.length_c   1.000
_cell.angle_alpha   90.00
_cell.angle_beta   90.00
_cell.angle_gamma   90.00
#
_symmetry.space_group_name_H-M   'P 1'
#
loop_
_entity.id
_entity.type
_entity.pdbx_description
1 polymer ?
#
loop_
_entity_poly.entity_id
_entity_poly.type
_entity_poly.pdbx_seq_one_letter_code
_entity_poly.pdbx_strand_id
1 'polypeptide(L)'
;IYVDDDGKRFVNEAATRNKLASVIMNLPEKGFWVITDSQSRKGATLGTKLINGIVRKSDSVREMARGMGINAEVLQHTLDEYNRGVRDGVDRQFGKTVFTQTIDKPPFYWGREGIYVHTSLDGLMTDDQARVLNNAGNPIPHLFAAGEVVGGIFGRDRLGGAMLTNCLVMGRVAGLGTTTNPYPKS
;
A
#
# COMPACT_ATOMS: atom_id res chain seq x y z
N ILE A 1 -8.93 10.43 1.72
CA ILE A 1 -9.10 9.80 3.04
C ILE A 1 -9.64 8.40 2.92
N TYR A 2 -9.50 7.63 4.01
CA TYR A 2 -10.10 6.31 4.17
C TYR A 2 -11.22 6.39 5.21
N VAL A 3 -12.37 5.83 4.88
CA VAL A 3 -13.50 5.73 5.80
C VAL A 3 -14.02 4.30 5.86
N ASP A 4 -14.54 3.92 7.03
CA ASP A 4 -15.22 2.65 7.28
C ASP A 4 -16.66 2.65 6.74
N ASP A 5 -17.41 1.58 6.98
CA ASP A 5 -18.80 1.45 6.54
C ASP A 5 -19.78 2.35 7.34
N ASP A 6 -19.34 2.95 8.44
CA ASP A 6 -20.09 4.00 9.15
C ASP A 6 -19.81 5.40 8.58
N GLY A 7 -18.87 5.55 7.64
CA GLY A 7 -18.47 6.83 7.07
C GLY A 7 -17.48 7.61 7.93
N LYS A 8 -16.79 6.96 8.86
CA LYS A 8 -15.81 7.58 9.76
C LYS A 8 -14.38 7.23 9.33
N ARG A 9 -13.47 8.21 9.45
CA ARG A 9 -12.04 7.89 9.35
C ARG A 9 -11.65 6.94 10.48
N PHE A 10 -10.72 6.05 10.21
CA PHE A 10 -10.28 5.04 11.17
C PHE A 10 -8.76 4.94 11.31
N VAL A 11 -7.99 5.67 10.49
CA VAL A 11 -6.53 5.58 10.47
C VAL A 11 -5.88 6.84 9.89
N ASN A 12 -4.61 7.04 10.18
CA ASN A 12 -3.75 7.95 9.43
C ASN A 12 -3.39 7.31 8.08
N GLU A 13 -3.89 7.85 6.99
CA GLU A 13 -3.70 7.31 5.64
C GLU A 13 -2.24 7.42 5.14
N ALA A 14 -1.41 8.22 5.82
CA ALA A 14 0.02 8.33 5.55
C ALA A 14 0.88 7.38 6.42
N ALA A 15 0.26 6.53 7.24
CA ALA A 15 0.98 5.54 8.04
C ALA A 15 1.67 4.49 7.16
N THR A 16 2.62 3.78 7.74
CA THR A 16 3.32 2.67 7.06
C THR A 16 2.35 1.55 6.66
N ARG A 17 2.69 0.80 5.62
CA ARG A 17 1.80 -0.24 5.08
C ARG A 17 1.46 -1.32 6.10
N ASN A 18 2.42 -1.74 6.92
CA ASN A 18 2.19 -2.72 7.99
C ASN A 18 1.19 -2.21 9.02
N LYS A 19 1.26 -0.91 9.40
CA LYS A 19 0.30 -0.29 10.30
C LYS A 19 -1.09 -0.18 9.67
N LEU A 20 -1.17 0.26 8.41
CA LEU A 20 -2.43 0.28 7.65
C LEU A 20 -3.04 -1.11 7.57
N ALA A 21 -2.26 -2.13 7.19
CA ALA A 21 -2.69 -3.51 7.11
C ALA A 21 -3.25 -4.01 8.44
N SER A 22 -2.52 -3.78 9.55
CA SER A 22 -2.96 -4.18 10.88
C SER A 22 -4.32 -3.58 11.27
N VAL A 23 -4.55 -2.31 10.96
CA VAL A 23 -5.83 -1.65 11.29
C VAL A 23 -6.96 -2.17 10.39
N ILE A 24 -6.73 -2.25 9.07
CA ILE A 24 -7.75 -2.68 8.11
C ILE A 24 -8.17 -4.14 8.34
N MET A 25 -7.24 -5.02 8.70
CA MET A 25 -7.55 -6.43 9.01
C MET A 25 -8.46 -6.59 10.23
N ASN A 26 -8.56 -5.57 11.08
CA ASN A 26 -9.47 -5.54 12.23
C ASN A 26 -10.81 -4.87 11.92
N LEU A 27 -11.02 -4.32 10.73
CA LEU A 27 -12.33 -3.84 10.30
C LEU A 27 -13.28 -5.04 10.10
N PRO A 28 -14.58 -4.91 10.44
CA PRO A 28 -15.54 -6.00 10.32
C PRO A 28 -15.56 -6.65 8.93
N GLU A 29 -15.60 -5.84 7.88
CA GLU A 29 -15.66 -6.30 6.49
C GLU A 29 -14.28 -6.40 5.82
N LYS A 30 -13.18 -6.14 6.56
CA LYS A 30 -11.80 -6.11 6.02
C LYS A 30 -11.66 -5.26 4.76
N GLY A 31 -12.52 -4.29 4.60
CA GLY A 31 -12.58 -3.37 3.48
C GLY A 31 -12.95 -1.97 3.96
N PHE A 32 -12.67 -0.98 3.13
CA PHE A 32 -12.90 0.43 3.44
C PHE A 32 -13.15 1.23 2.17
N TRP A 33 -13.65 2.44 2.32
CA TRP A 33 -13.86 3.35 1.23
C TRP A 33 -12.72 4.34 1.10
N VAL A 34 -12.25 4.55 -0.11
CA VAL A 34 -11.28 5.61 -0.46
C VAL A 34 -12.04 6.76 -1.09
N ILE A 35 -11.83 7.98 -0.57
CA ILE A 35 -12.47 9.19 -1.05
C ILE A 35 -11.41 10.21 -1.45
N THR A 36 -11.57 10.78 -2.64
CA THR A 36 -10.80 11.93 -3.14
C THR A 36 -11.76 12.89 -3.87
N ASP A 37 -11.25 14.04 -4.27
CA ASP A 37 -12.03 15.01 -5.06
C ASP A 37 -11.32 15.39 -6.37
N SER A 38 -11.85 16.39 -7.08
CA SER A 38 -11.30 16.84 -8.36
C SER A 38 -9.89 17.42 -8.25
N GLN A 39 -9.49 17.95 -7.11
CA GLN A 39 -8.17 18.56 -6.88
C GLN A 39 -7.07 17.52 -6.74
N SER A 40 -7.41 16.30 -6.30
CA SER A 40 -6.41 15.22 -6.10
C SER A 40 -5.78 14.82 -7.43
N ARG A 41 -4.47 14.61 -7.43
CA ARG A 41 -3.78 14.05 -8.59
C ARG A 41 -4.36 12.68 -8.94
N LYS A 42 -4.78 12.51 -10.17
CA LYS A 42 -5.35 11.26 -10.67
C LYS A 42 -4.27 10.41 -11.33
N GLY A 43 -4.31 9.12 -11.04
CA GLY A 43 -3.46 8.16 -11.72
C GLY A 43 -3.91 7.90 -13.17
N ALA A 44 -3.01 7.42 -14.02
CA ALA A 44 -3.29 7.12 -15.43
C ALA A 44 -4.43 6.11 -15.63
N THR A 45 -4.72 5.27 -14.64
CA THR A 45 -5.74 4.22 -14.70
C THR A 45 -7.14 4.67 -14.28
N LEU A 46 -7.34 5.96 -13.93
CA LEU A 46 -8.64 6.42 -13.43
C LEU A 46 -9.76 6.19 -14.46
N GLY A 47 -9.51 6.48 -15.73
CA GLY A 47 -10.52 6.29 -16.79
C GLY A 47 -11.00 4.83 -16.85
N THR A 48 -10.09 3.88 -16.85
CA THR A 48 -10.42 2.45 -16.85
C THR A 48 -11.17 2.03 -15.57
N LYS A 49 -10.75 2.54 -14.40
CA LYS A 49 -11.44 2.25 -13.14
C LYS A 49 -12.87 2.79 -13.08
N LEU A 50 -13.12 3.95 -13.70
CA LEU A 50 -14.47 4.52 -13.82
C LEU A 50 -15.35 3.68 -14.76
N ILE A 51 -14.82 3.28 -15.92
CA ILE A 51 -15.55 2.43 -16.89
C ILE A 51 -15.93 1.09 -16.24
N ASN A 52 -15.01 0.49 -15.49
CA ASN A 52 -15.24 -0.80 -14.83
C ASN A 52 -16.02 -0.70 -13.51
N GLY A 53 -16.44 0.50 -13.09
CA GLY A 53 -17.16 0.72 -11.83
C GLY A 53 -16.37 0.51 -10.55
N ILE A 54 -15.05 0.30 -10.65
CA ILE A 54 -14.13 0.16 -9.48
C ILE A 54 -14.06 1.49 -8.72
N VAL A 55 -14.00 2.60 -9.45
CA VAL A 55 -14.13 3.95 -8.91
C VAL A 55 -15.42 4.54 -9.46
N ARG A 56 -16.16 5.20 -8.60
CA ARG A 56 -17.38 5.93 -8.93
C ARG A 56 -17.15 7.43 -8.78
N LYS A 57 -18.05 8.21 -9.36
CA LYS A 57 -17.99 9.66 -9.36
C LYS A 57 -19.34 10.21 -8.91
N SER A 58 -19.32 11.25 -8.09
CA SER A 58 -20.51 11.93 -7.57
C SER A 58 -20.28 13.43 -7.49
N ASP A 59 -21.31 14.23 -7.73
CA ASP A 59 -21.22 15.68 -7.70
C ASP A 59 -21.54 16.27 -6.31
N SER A 60 -21.97 15.44 -5.36
CA SER A 60 -22.22 15.85 -3.98
C SER A 60 -21.86 14.75 -2.98
N VAL A 61 -21.57 15.15 -1.72
CA VAL A 61 -21.34 14.22 -0.59
C VAL A 61 -22.59 13.38 -0.33
N ARG A 62 -23.77 13.93 -0.46
CA ARG A 62 -25.04 13.20 -0.30
C ARG A 62 -25.21 12.08 -1.33
N GLU A 63 -24.90 12.37 -2.59
CA GLU A 63 -24.94 11.36 -3.66
C GLU A 63 -23.90 10.27 -3.42
N MET A 64 -22.68 10.67 -3.05
CA MET A 64 -21.60 9.74 -2.68
C MET A 64 -22.01 8.81 -1.54
N ALA A 65 -22.50 9.37 -0.44
CA ALA A 65 -22.97 8.63 0.73
C ALA A 65 -24.09 7.63 0.38
N ARG A 66 -25.05 8.03 -0.45
CA ARG A 66 -26.09 7.14 -0.96
C ARG A 66 -25.49 5.97 -1.76
N GLY A 67 -24.51 6.24 -2.61
CA GLY A 67 -23.85 5.22 -3.41
C GLY A 67 -23.01 4.25 -2.59
N MET A 68 -22.54 4.66 -1.42
CA MET A 68 -21.81 3.84 -0.44
C MET A 68 -22.73 3.10 0.54
N GLY A 69 -24.00 3.49 0.66
CA GLY A 69 -24.90 3.00 1.71
C GLY A 69 -24.64 3.60 3.10
N ILE A 70 -24.00 4.77 3.16
CA ILE A 70 -23.57 5.44 4.39
C ILE A 70 -24.49 6.62 4.70
N ASN A 71 -24.62 6.95 6.00
CA ASN A 71 -25.32 8.16 6.41
C ASN A 71 -24.61 9.42 5.91
N ALA A 72 -25.35 10.26 5.15
CA ALA A 72 -24.77 11.44 4.52
C ALA A 72 -24.30 12.52 5.51
N GLU A 73 -24.94 12.64 6.67
CA GLU A 73 -24.58 13.62 7.69
C GLU A 73 -23.27 13.19 8.40
N VAL A 74 -23.12 11.89 8.67
CA VAL A 74 -21.91 11.34 9.25
C VAL A 74 -20.74 11.54 8.27
N LEU A 75 -20.92 11.21 7.01
CA LEU A 75 -19.87 11.37 6.00
C LEU A 75 -19.48 12.84 5.81
N GLN A 76 -20.48 13.75 5.77
CA GLN A 76 -20.21 15.19 5.69
C GLN A 76 -19.40 15.68 6.89
N HIS A 77 -19.80 15.28 8.10
CA HIS A 77 -19.06 15.63 9.31
C HIS A 77 -17.61 15.13 9.29
N THR A 78 -17.39 13.91 8.83
CA THR A 78 -16.05 13.33 8.67
C THR A 78 -15.18 14.15 7.70
N LEU A 79 -15.74 14.58 6.57
CA LEU A 79 -15.04 15.42 5.60
C LEU A 79 -14.75 16.81 6.17
N ASP A 80 -15.71 17.41 6.89
CA ASP A 80 -15.55 18.73 7.50
C ASP A 80 -14.45 18.72 8.57
N GLU A 81 -14.37 17.68 9.40
CA GLU A 81 -13.31 17.52 10.38
C GLU A 81 -11.93 17.33 9.73
N TYR A 82 -11.85 16.46 8.69
CA TYR A 82 -10.62 16.31 7.93
C TYR A 82 -10.18 17.64 7.31
N ASN A 83 -11.09 18.34 6.64
CA ASN A 83 -10.81 19.61 5.99
C ASN A 83 -10.40 20.70 6.97
N ARG A 84 -10.95 20.68 8.19
CA ARG A 84 -10.51 21.57 9.29
C ARG A 84 -9.07 21.22 9.68
N GLY A 85 -8.75 19.94 9.86
CA GLY A 85 -7.38 19.50 10.15
C GLY A 85 -6.37 19.93 9.09
N VAL A 86 -6.74 19.86 7.80
CA VAL A 86 -5.91 20.36 6.69
C VAL A 86 -5.66 21.88 6.82
N ARG A 87 -6.69 22.68 7.09
CA ARG A 87 -6.56 24.13 7.25
C ARG A 87 -5.75 24.53 8.48
N ASP A 88 -5.94 23.80 9.58
CA ASP A 88 -5.22 24.03 10.85
C ASP A 88 -3.79 23.48 10.83
N GLY A 89 -3.43 22.63 9.84
CA GLY A 89 -2.16 21.90 9.78
C GLY A 89 -2.02 20.80 10.84
N VAL A 90 -3.11 20.37 11.47
CA VAL A 90 -3.11 19.40 12.58
C VAL A 90 -4.26 18.40 12.44
N ASP A 91 -3.93 17.11 12.33
CA ASP A 91 -4.90 16.02 12.45
C ASP A 91 -4.98 15.55 13.91
N ARG A 92 -6.03 16.00 14.60
CA ARG A 92 -6.24 15.66 16.02
C ARG A 92 -6.74 14.25 16.25
N GLN A 93 -7.25 13.58 15.20
CA GLN A 93 -7.82 12.23 15.33
C GLN A 93 -6.75 11.14 15.17
N PHE A 94 -5.90 11.26 14.15
CA PHE A 94 -4.96 10.19 13.78
C PHE A 94 -3.52 10.64 13.65
N GLY A 95 -3.22 11.92 13.93
CA GLY A 95 -1.85 12.45 13.92
C GLY A 95 -1.21 12.47 12.53
N LYS A 96 -2.00 12.65 11.46
CA LYS A 96 -1.46 12.83 10.11
C LYS A 96 -0.71 14.16 10.05
N THR A 97 0.54 14.10 9.57
CA THR A 97 1.43 15.26 9.48
C THR A 97 1.61 15.77 8.06
N VAL A 98 1.26 14.96 7.08
CA VAL A 98 1.37 15.31 5.66
C VAL A 98 -0.02 15.53 5.08
N PHE A 99 -0.34 16.78 4.79
CA PHE A 99 -1.57 17.17 4.12
C PHE A 99 -1.23 17.68 2.71
N THR A 100 -2.06 17.31 1.75
CA THR A 100 -1.91 17.81 0.38
C THR A 100 -2.97 18.85 0.06
N GLN A 101 -4.22 18.61 0.49
CA GLN A 101 -5.37 19.47 0.17
C GLN A 101 -6.62 19.06 0.96
N THR A 102 -7.60 19.95 0.99
CA THR A 102 -8.97 19.64 1.43
C THR A 102 -9.67 18.69 0.44
N ILE A 103 -10.76 18.08 0.86
CA ILE A 103 -11.67 17.29 0.01
C ILE A 103 -13.03 18.01 0.03
N ASP A 104 -13.18 18.99 -0.86
CA ASP A 104 -14.35 19.88 -0.91
C ASP A 104 -14.72 20.34 -2.34
N LYS A 105 -14.00 19.88 -3.38
CA LYS A 105 -14.21 20.27 -4.77
C LYS A 105 -14.79 19.12 -5.60
N PRO A 106 -16.07 19.16 -5.93
CA PRO A 106 -16.66 18.15 -6.82
C PRO A 106 -16.01 18.18 -8.22
N PRO A 107 -16.09 17.08 -8.98
CA PRO A 107 -16.68 15.81 -8.57
C PRO A 107 -15.80 15.06 -7.57
N PHE A 108 -16.47 14.34 -6.66
CA PHE A 108 -15.84 13.40 -5.74
C PHE A 108 -15.64 12.06 -6.44
N TYR A 109 -14.53 11.41 -6.13
CA TYR A 109 -14.20 10.06 -6.62
C TYR A 109 -14.07 9.12 -5.42
N TRP A 110 -14.72 7.98 -5.52
CA TRP A 110 -14.77 7.04 -4.42
C TRP A 110 -14.83 5.60 -4.91
N GLY A 111 -14.32 4.68 -4.11
CA GLY A 111 -14.30 3.26 -4.41
C GLY A 111 -14.00 2.45 -3.17
N ARG A 112 -14.43 1.19 -3.18
CA ARG A 112 -14.14 0.26 -2.10
C ARG A 112 -12.79 -0.39 -2.34
N GLU A 113 -11.98 -0.45 -1.30
CA GLU A 113 -10.70 -1.13 -1.31
C GLU A 113 -10.61 -2.13 -0.16
N GLY A 114 -9.68 -3.09 -0.28
CA GLY A 114 -9.38 -4.08 0.74
C GLY A 114 -7.89 -4.42 0.73
N ILE A 115 -7.49 -5.33 1.62
CA ILE A 115 -6.12 -5.81 1.66
C ILE A 115 -5.99 -7.05 0.79
N TYR A 116 -4.98 -7.02 -0.06
CA TYR A 116 -4.54 -8.16 -0.86
C TYR A 116 -3.05 -8.37 -0.63
N VAL A 117 -2.64 -9.63 -0.55
CA VAL A 117 -1.21 -9.99 -0.53
C VAL A 117 -0.63 -9.63 -1.89
N HIS A 118 0.34 -8.74 -1.89
CA HIS A 118 1.00 -8.27 -3.10
C HIS A 118 2.35 -8.96 -3.32
N THR A 119 3.09 -9.19 -2.24
CA THR A 119 4.41 -9.80 -2.28
C THR A 119 4.77 -10.36 -0.90
N SER A 120 5.59 -11.41 -0.87
CA SER A 120 6.26 -11.86 0.35
C SER A 120 7.49 -10.99 0.64
N LEU A 121 7.78 -10.77 1.91
CA LEU A 121 9.03 -10.18 2.39
C LEU A 121 9.88 -11.20 3.13
N ASP A 122 9.36 -12.39 3.30
CA ASP A 122 9.99 -13.54 3.94
C ASP A 122 10.35 -14.60 2.90
N GLY A 123 11.37 -15.41 3.18
CA GLY A 123 11.83 -16.41 2.22
C GLY A 123 13.23 -16.93 2.55
N LEU A 124 13.92 -17.42 1.54
CA LEU A 124 15.28 -17.98 1.68
C LEU A 124 16.26 -16.90 2.14
N MET A 125 17.13 -17.24 3.07
CA MET A 125 18.25 -16.38 3.45
C MET A 125 19.39 -16.55 2.44
N THR A 126 19.95 -15.43 1.98
CA THR A 126 21.10 -15.41 1.08
C THR A 126 22.19 -14.48 1.60
N ASP A 127 23.42 -14.70 1.13
CA ASP A 127 24.51 -13.75 1.30
C ASP A 127 24.53 -12.68 0.19
N ASP A 128 25.53 -11.80 0.22
CA ASP A 128 25.75 -10.73 -0.76
C ASP A 128 26.09 -11.23 -2.17
N GLN A 129 26.44 -12.51 -2.32
CA GLN A 129 26.68 -13.20 -3.59
C GLN A 129 25.46 -14.00 -4.06
N ALA A 130 24.29 -13.80 -3.45
CA ALA A 130 23.05 -14.50 -3.75
C ALA A 130 23.08 -16.02 -3.52
N ARG A 131 24.06 -16.52 -2.71
CA ARG A 131 24.13 -17.93 -2.34
C ARG A 131 23.14 -18.21 -1.21
N VAL A 132 22.35 -19.27 -1.33
CA VAL A 132 21.40 -19.66 -0.29
C VAL A 132 22.14 -20.18 0.93
N LEU A 133 21.74 -19.72 2.12
CA LEU A 133 22.32 -20.12 3.40
C LEU A 133 21.51 -21.25 4.03
N ASN A 134 22.18 -22.21 4.64
CA ASN A 134 21.56 -23.20 5.49
C ASN A 134 21.25 -22.62 6.90
N ASN A 135 20.61 -23.40 7.77
CA ASN A 135 20.24 -22.96 9.12
C ASN A 135 21.44 -22.62 10.02
N ALA A 136 22.65 -23.02 9.67
CA ALA A 136 23.90 -22.67 10.37
C ALA A 136 24.55 -21.40 9.80
N GLY A 137 23.92 -20.75 8.78
CA GLY A 137 24.44 -19.57 8.14
C GLY A 137 25.51 -19.82 7.08
N ASN A 138 25.76 -21.09 6.70
CA ASN A 138 26.75 -21.43 5.69
C ASN A 138 26.09 -21.52 4.30
N PRO A 139 26.79 -21.07 3.23
CA PRO A 139 26.29 -21.22 1.88
C PRO A 139 26.10 -22.69 1.49
N ILE A 140 24.96 -22.99 0.89
CA ILE A 140 24.68 -24.28 0.28
C ILE A 140 25.39 -24.32 -1.09
N PRO A 141 26.29 -25.31 -1.33
CA PRO A 141 27.01 -25.38 -2.59
C PRO A 141 26.08 -25.40 -3.81
N HIS A 142 26.41 -24.62 -4.84
CA HIS A 142 25.72 -24.55 -6.12
C HIS A 142 24.25 -24.08 -6.06
N LEU A 143 23.78 -23.54 -4.92
CA LEU A 143 22.42 -23.05 -4.79
C LEU A 143 22.40 -21.54 -4.64
N PHE A 144 21.74 -20.87 -5.61
CA PHE A 144 21.56 -19.42 -5.64
C PHE A 144 20.07 -19.08 -5.65
N ALA A 145 19.72 -17.95 -5.06
CA ALA A 145 18.35 -17.43 -5.10
C ALA A 145 18.35 -15.91 -5.24
N ALA A 146 17.37 -15.39 -5.98
CA ALA A 146 17.17 -13.95 -6.15
C ALA A 146 15.68 -13.62 -6.35
N GLY A 147 15.29 -12.39 -6.06
CA GLY A 147 13.92 -11.91 -6.22
C GLY A 147 13.04 -12.20 -5.03
N GLU A 148 11.73 -12.37 -5.24
CA GLU A 148 10.73 -12.48 -4.18
C GLU A 148 10.92 -13.72 -3.28
N VAL A 149 11.55 -14.77 -3.79
CA VAL A 149 11.85 -16.00 -3.02
C VAL A 149 12.85 -15.76 -1.89
N VAL A 150 13.58 -14.63 -1.91
CA VAL A 150 14.58 -14.25 -0.90
C VAL A 150 13.95 -13.35 0.14
N GLY A 151 14.07 -13.74 1.42
CA GLY A 151 13.59 -12.98 2.57
C GLY A 151 14.66 -12.09 3.20
N GLY A 152 14.23 -11.31 4.20
CA GLY A 152 15.11 -10.54 5.07
C GLY A 152 15.70 -9.24 4.49
N ILE A 153 15.55 -8.95 3.20
CA ILE A 153 16.18 -7.79 2.54
C ILE A 153 15.49 -6.47 2.93
N PHE A 154 14.18 -6.48 3.08
CA PHE A 154 13.38 -5.27 3.29
C PHE A 154 12.87 -5.10 4.72
N GLY A 155 13.17 -6.05 5.61
CA GLY A 155 12.62 -6.04 6.97
C GLY A 155 11.08 -6.14 6.97
N ARG A 156 10.42 -5.27 7.74
CA ARG A 156 8.95 -5.33 7.93
C ARG A 156 8.15 -4.54 6.90
N ASP A 157 8.80 -3.71 6.10
CA ASP A 157 8.13 -2.88 5.09
C ASP A 157 9.11 -2.54 3.97
N ARG A 158 8.61 -2.26 2.78
CA ARG A 158 9.43 -1.88 1.63
C ARG A 158 8.88 -0.68 0.88
N LEU A 159 9.76 0.11 0.30
CA LEU A 159 9.38 1.18 -0.62
C LEU A 159 8.82 0.61 -1.93
N GLY A 160 7.86 1.32 -2.51
CA GLY A 160 7.33 0.99 -3.85
C GLY A 160 8.45 0.97 -4.89
N GLY A 161 8.48 -0.07 -5.73
CA GLY A 161 9.51 -0.26 -6.77
C GLY A 161 10.78 -0.99 -6.29
N ALA A 162 11.11 -0.97 -5.00
CA ALA A 162 12.35 -1.56 -4.49
C ALA A 162 12.49 -3.07 -4.78
N MET A 163 11.38 -3.81 -4.81
CA MET A 163 11.41 -5.24 -5.17
C MET A 163 11.91 -5.47 -6.59
N LEU A 164 11.46 -4.65 -7.55
CA LEU A 164 11.93 -4.78 -8.95
C LEU A 164 13.42 -4.51 -9.05
N THR A 165 13.93 -3.48 -8.36
CA THR A 165 15.36 -3.19 -8.28
C THR A 165 16.13 -4.38 -7.69
N ASN A 166 15.64 -4.95 -6.59
CA ASN A 166 16.23 -6.13 -5.97
C ASN A 166 16.26 -7.33 -6.94
N CYS A 167 15.17 -7.61 -7.64
CA CYS A 167 15.11 -8.69 -8.64
C CYS A 167 16.18 -8.52 -9.74
N LEU A 168 16.35 -7.30 -10.26
CA LEU A 168 17.31 -7.02 -11.31
C LEU A 168 18.76 -7.13 -10.82
N VAL A 169 19.06 -6.52 -9.67
CA VAL A 169 20.44 -6.51 -9.12
C VAL A 169 20.84 -7.91 -8.66
N MET A 170 20.05 -8.53 -7.79
CA MET A 170 20.39 -9.83 -7.23
C MET A 170 20.26 -10.97 -8.24
N GLY A 171 19.34 -10.84 -9.21
CA GLY A 171 19.27 -11.78 -10.34
C GLY A 171 20.54 -11.76 -11.19
N ARG A 172 21.12 -10.56 -11.42
CA ARG A 172 22.43 -10.44 -12.08
C ARG A 172 23.56 -11.05 -11.25
N VAL A 173 23.59 -10.78 -9.93
CA VAL A 173 24.59 -11.35 -9.01
C VAL A 173 24.53 -12.87 -9.02
N ALA A 174 23.33 -13.45 -8.85
CA ALA A 174 23.11 -14.88 -8.91
C ALA A 174 23.57 -15.49 -10.24
N GLY A 175 23.19 -14.88 -11.38
CA GLY A 175 23.58 -15.34 -12.71
C GLY A 175 25.09 -15.34 -12.92
N LEU A 176 25.81 -14.31 -12.49
CA LEU A 176 27.28 -14.27 -12.53
C LEU A 176 27.88 -15.33 -11.62
N GLY A 177 27.33 -15.52 -10.41
CA GLY A 177 27.79 -16.53 -9.45
C GLY A 177 27.76 -17.96 -10.02
N THR A 178 26.75 -18.30 -10.81
CA THR A 178 26.66 -19.62 -11.45
C THR A 178 27.74 -19.88 -12.51
N THR A 179 28.26 -18.82 -13.14
CA THR A 179 29.27 -18.94 -14.22
C THR A 179 30.70 -18.93 -13.70
N THR A 180 30.97 -18.27 -12.58
CA THR A 180 32.30 -18.13 -12.01
C THR A 180 32.74 -19.32 -11.15
N ASN A 181 31.85 -20.30 -10.92
CA ASN A 181 32.07 -21.52 -10.12
C ASN A 181 32.81 -21.25 -8.79
N PRO A 182 32.15 -20.60 -7.82
CA PRO A 182 32.77 -20.24 -6.54
C PRO A 182 33.11 -21.46 -5.63
N TYR A 183 32.77 -22.67 -6.09
CA TYR A 183 33.05 -23.91 -5.39
C TYR A 183 34.10 -24.70 -6.16
N PRO A 184 35.27 -24.99 -5.54
CA PRO A 184 36.26 -25.86 -6.15
C PRO A 184 35.68 -27.24 -6.43
N LYS A 185 36.00 -27.81 -7.59
CA LYS A 185 35.67 -29.22 -7.88
C LYS A 185 36.29 -30.07 -6.81
N SER A 186 35.47 -30.85 -6.09
CA SER A 186 35.88 -31.91 -5.18
C SER A 186 36.68 -32.99 -5.89
#